data_56b8530a9e75ee39bb6b205d6251de34
#
_entry.id   56b8530a9e75ee39bb6b205d6251de34
#
_cell.length_a   1.000
_cell.length_b   1.000
_cell.length_c   1.000
_cell.angle_alpha   90.00
_cell.angle_beta   90.00
_cell.angle_gamma   90.00
#
_symmetry.space_group_name_H-M   'P 1'
#
loop_
_entity.id
_entity.type
_entity.pdbx_description
1 polymer ?
#
loop_
_entity_poly.entity_id
_entity_poly.type
_entity_poly.pdbx_seq_one_letter_code
_entity_poly.pdbx_strand_id
1 'polypeptide(L)'
;VKPPFDISGDLDTPVSAFMKLAAFEPRFLLESVEGGERLARYSFIGFGDGLEVKLDRNGLAIGRERRAIPANSFELLQALRDALKLAPQPLPDIPGVPLAGGLVGYSSYDVVRFFERLPTRIQSNTPALHYIAPRSLLVFDHLTRGIALV
;
A
#
# COMPACT_ATOMS: atom_id res chain seq x y z
N VAL A 1 -19.05 12.67 17.69
CA VAL A 1 -18.00 12.12 16.80
C VAL A 1 -17.88 13.08 15.63
N LYS A 2 -16.72 13.67 15.45
CA LYS A 2 -16.46 14.53 14.28
C LYS A 2 -16.54 13.65 13.02
N PRO A 3 -17.06 14.19 11.91
CA PRO A 3 -16.98 13.47 10.63
C PRO A 3 -15.53 13.15 10.31
N PRO A 4 -15.23 11.99 9.71
CA PRO A 4 -13.84 11.62 9.41
C PRO A 4 -13.18 12.58 8.40
N PHE A 5 -13.97 13.26 7.55
CA PHE A 5 -13.50 14.29 6.60
C PHE A 5 -13.65 15.69 7.18
N ASP A 6 -12.88 16.03 8.20
CA ASP A 6 -12.94 17.30 8.91
C ASP A 6 -11.82 18.29 8.55
N ILE A 7 -10.90 17.89 7.67
CA ILE A 7 -9.86 18.75 7.12
C ILE A 7 -10.32 19.26 5.75
N SER A 8 -10.26 20.56 5.51
CA SER A 8 -10.58 21.14 4.19
C SER A 8 -9.52 20.75 3.16
N GLY A 9 -9.96 20.21 2.02
CA GLY A 9 -9.13 19.86 0.88
C GLY A 9 -8.98 20.97 -0.16
N ASP A 10 -9.53 22.17 0.07
CA ASP A 10 -9.54 23.24 -0.92
C ASP A 10 -8.16 23.87 -1.20
N LEU A 11 -7.25 23.77 -0.23
CA LEU A 11 -5.92 24.40 -0.30
C LEU A 11 -4.80 23.45 -0.75
N ASP A 12 -5.08 22.17 -0.81
CA ASP A 12 -4.07 21.15 -1.11
C ASP A 12 -4.53 20.15 -2.17
N THR A 13 -3.64 19.88 -3.10
CA THR A 13 -3.76 18.70 -3.97
C THR A 13 -3.12 17.48 -3.28
N PRO A 14 -3.48 16.25 -3.65
CA PRO A 14 -2.80 15.05 -3.12
C PRO A 14 -1.29 15.11 -3.29
N VAL A 15 -0.79 15.63 -4.41
CA VAL A 15 0.65 15.80 -4.68
C VAL A 15 1.27 16.83 -3.73
N SER A 16 0.64 18.01 -3.52
CA SER A 16 1.18 19.02 -2.60
C SER A 16 1.20 18.51 -1.17
N ALA A 17 0.17 17.79 -0.75
CA ALA A 17 0.10 17.17 0.57
C ALA A 17 1.18 16.08 0.74
N PHE A 18 1.41 15.25 -0.28
CA PHE A 18 2.49 14.27 -0.26
C PHE A 18 3.86 14.92 -0.02
N MET A 19 4.13 16.04 -0.69
CA MET A 19 5.38 16.79 -0.48
C MET A 19 5.47 17.42 0.92
N LYS A 20 4.36 17.97 1.44
CA LYS A 20 4.30 18.54 2.80
C LYS A 20 4.50 17.48 3.88
N LEU A 21 4.11 16.23 3.63
CA LEU A 21 4.30 15.10 4.53
C LEU A 21 5.74 14.54 4.56
N ALA A 22 6.71 15.17 3.88
CA ALA A 22 8.09 14.66 3.80
C ALA A 22 8.71 14.29 5.16
N ALA A 23 8.42 15.06 6.22
CA ALA A 23 8.89 14.78 7.58
C ALA A 23 8.24 13.53 8.22
N PHE A 24 7.15 13.03 7.67
CA PHE A 24 6.40 11.86 8.13
C PHE A 24 6.62 10.62 7.23
N GLU A 25 7.62 10.67 6.36
CA GLU A 25 8.01 9.57 5.47
C GLU A 25 6.84 9.01 4.63
N PRO A 26 6.28 9.81 3.71
CA PRO A 26 5.22 9.33 2.82
C PRO A 26 5.78 8.20 1.94
N ARG A 27 5.04 7.10 1.88
CA ARG A 27 5.48 5.85 1.26
C ARG A 27 4.84 5.60 -0.10
N PHE A 28 3.62 6.07 -0.30
CA PHE A 28 2.92 6.00 -1.58
C PHE A 28 1.86 7.08 -1.71
N LEU A 29 1.55 7.40 -2.96
CA LEU A 29 0.38 8.17 -3.37
C LEU A 29 -0.38 7.32 -4.39
N LEU A 30 -1.65 7.04 -4.10
CA LEU A 30 -2.59 6.44 -5.05
C LEU A 30 -3.56 7.53 -5.48
N GLU A 31 -3.53 7.85 -6.75
CA GLU A 31 -4.37 8.89 -7.35
C GLU A 31 -5.08 8.33 -8.59
N SER A 32 -6.38 8.56 -8.69
CA SER A 32 -7.16 8.20 -9.85
C SER A 32 -7.48 9.45 -10.65
N VAL A 33 -7.04 9.53 -11.89
CA VAL A 33 -7.13 10.74 -12.72
C VAL A 33 -8.21 10.64 -13.81
N GLU A 34 -8.70 9.44 -14.14
CA GLU A 34 -9.63 9.25 -15.25
C GLU A 34 -10.98 8.68 -14.81
N GLY A 35 -12.07 9.13 -15.44
CA GLY A 35 -13.34 8.44 -15.44
C GLY A 35 -14.53 9.15 -14.79
N GLY A 36 -14.46 10.44 -14.53
CA GLY A 36 -15.56 11.23 -13.94
C GLY A 36 -15.72 11.01 -12.43
N GLU A 37 -16.64 11.75 -11.81
CA GLU A 37 -16.81 11.87 -10.35
C GLU A 37 -17.01 10.55 -9.59
N ARG A 38 -17.40 9.47 -10.27
CA ARG A 38 -17.64 8.16 -9.64
C ARG A 38 -16.41 7.25 -9.57
N LEU A 39 -15.45 7.39 -10.51
CA LEU A 39 -14.27 6.54 -10.61
C LEU A 39 -13.02 7.16 -9.98
N ALA A 40 -12.92 8.49 -9.98
CA ALA A 40 -11.77 9.24 -9.47
C ALA A 40 -12.09 9.97 -8.15
N ARG A 41 -12.97 9.40 -7.31
CA ARG A 41 -13.46 10.11 -6.12
C ARG A 41 -12.41 10.24 -5.03
N TYR A 42 -11.54 9.25 -4.86
CA TYR A 42 -10.60 9.24 -3.73
C TYR A 42 -9.15 9.21 -4.17
N SER A 43 -8.29 9.93 -3.44
CA SER A 43 -6.85 9.75 -3.46
C SER A 43 -6.35 9.38 -2.06
N PHE A 44 -5.26 8.59 -2.00
CA PHE A 44 -4.73 8.05 -0.76
C PHE A 44 -3.24 8.31 -0.66
N ILE A 45 -2.79 8.82 0.50
CA ILE A 45 -1.38 8.91 0.84
C ILE A 45 -1.12 8.03 2.06
N GLY A 46 -0.27 7.01 1.90
CA GLY A 46 0.20 6.20 3.00
C GLY A 46 1.50 6.73 3.57
N PHE A 47 1.62 6.86 4.89
CA PHE A 47 2.80 7.41 5.55
C PHE A 47 3.03 6.84 6.96
N GLY A 48 4.17 7.20 7.52
CA GLY A 48 4.61 6.73 8.83
C GLY A 48 5.15 5.30 8.84
N ASP A 49 5.72 4.91 9.98
CA ASP A 49 6.21 3.55 10.20
C ASP A 49 5.10 2.52 10.09
N GLY A 50 5.28 1.57 9.21
CA GLY A 50 4.32 0.51 8.95
C GLY A 50 5.00 -0.83 8.72
N LEU A 51 4.24 -1.81 8.27
CA LEU A 51 4.77 -3.11 7.91
C LEU A 51 5.30 -3.06 6.48
N GLU A 52 6.54 -3.51 6.27
CA GLU A 52 7.13 -3.73 4.94
C GLU A 52 7.25 -5.23 4.67
N VAL A 53 6.85 -5.65 3.48
CA VAL A 53 6.97 -7.03 2.99
C VAL A 53 7.76 -7.02 1.70
N LYS A 54 8.91 -7.72 1.68
CA LYS A 54 9.81 -7.71 0.54
C LYS A 54 10.35 -9.10 0.26
N LEU A 55 10.20 -9.57 -0.96
CA LEU A 55 10.82 -10.80 -1.45
C LEU A 55 11.91 -10.45 -2.46
N ASP A 56 13.13 -10.75 -2.10
CA ASP A 56 14.30 -10.60 -2.95
C ASP A 56 15.14 -11.89 -2.94
N ARG A 57 16.32 -11.87 -3.61
CA ARG A 57 17.25 -13.00 -3.65
C ARG A 57 17.77 -13.46 -2.27
N ASN A 58 17.64 -12.64 -1.24
CA ASN A 58 18.11 -12.94 0.11
C ASN A 58 16.99 -13.52 0.99
N GLY A 59 15.76 -13.67 0.46
CA GLY A 59 14.64 -14.24 1.18
C GLY A 59 13.43 -13.32 1.25
N LEU A 60 12.44 -13.74 2.02
CA LEU A 60 11.22 -13.01 2.32
C LEU A 60 11.38 -12.27 3.64
N ALA A 61 11.37 -10.95 3.58
CA ALA A 61 11.33 -10.09 4.76
C ALA A 61 9.89 -9.66 5.05
N ILE A 62 9.45 -9.77 6.32
CA ILE A 62 8.18 -9.28 6.83
C ILE A 62 8.50 -8.43 8.08
N GLY A 63 8.43 -7.12 7.94
CA GLY A 63 8.95 -6.20 8.94
C GLY A 63 10.44 -6.45 9.21
N ARG A 64 10.78 -6.78 10.45
CA ARG A 64 12.17 -7.08 10.85
C ARG A 64 12.57 -8.54 10.71
N GLU A 65 11.60 -9.42 10.50
CA GLU A 65 11.84 -10.85 10.36
C GLU A 65 12.20 -11.19 8.90
N ARG A 66 13.24 -12.00 8.73
CA ARG A 66 13.62 -12.54 7.42
C ARG A 66 13.55 -14.07 7.42
N ARG A 67 12.89 -14.61 6.43
CA ARG A 67 12.67 -16.02 6.20
C ARG A 67 13.31 -16.47 4.89
N ALA A 68 13.45 -17.77 4.70
CA ALA A 68 13.87 -18.33 3.41
C ALA A 68 12.90 -17.92 2.28
N ILE A 69 13.37 -18.01 1.04
CA ILE A 69 12.50 -17.86 -0.12
C ILE A 69 11.43 -18.95 -0.07
N PRO A 70 10.12 -18.63 -0.22
CA PRO A 70 9.07 -19.63 -0.30
C PRO A 70 9.33 -20.67 -1.38
N ALA A 71 9.10 -21.94 -1.11
CA ALA A 71 9.37 -23.02 -2.05
C ALA A 71 8.32 -23.12 -3.18
N ASN A 72 7.12 -22.58 -2.96
CA ASN A 72 5.99 -22.67 -3.88
C ASN A 72 4.97 -21.56 -3.65
N SER A 73 3.93 -21.53 -4.49
CA SER A 73 2.85 -20.54 -4.41
C SER A 73 2.05 -20.61 -3.11
N PHE A 74 1.86 -21.81 -2.55
CA PHE A 74 1.11 -21.97 -1.30
C PHE A 74 1.83 -21.27 -0.14
N GLU A 75 3.13 -21.50 0.01
CA GLU A 75 3.96 -20.86 1.04
C GLU A 75 4.02 -19.35 0.86
N LEU A 76 4.16 -18.88 -0.39
CA LEU A 76 4.16 -17.45 -0.69
C LEU A 76 2.83 -16.79 -0.31
N LEU A 77 1.72 -17.36 -0.74
CA LEU A 77 0.39 -16.83 -0.44
C LEU A 77 0.07 -16.90 1.05
N GLN A 78 0.52 -17.97 1.74
CA GLN A 78 0.33 -18.07 3.17
C GLN A 78 1.12 -16.97 3.91
N ALA A 79 2.36 -16.72 3.51
CA ALA A 79 3.17 -15.67 4.09
C ALA A 79 2.57 -14.27 3.87
N LEU A 80 1.98 -14.02 2.69
CA LEU A 80 1.28 -12.75 2.42
C LEU A 80 0.01 -12.60 3.25
N ARG A 81 -0.76 -13.68 3.45
CA ARG A 81 -1.95 -13.66 4.34
C ARG A 81 -1.55 -13.38 5.79
N ASP A 82 -0.45 -13.96 6.25
CA ASP A 82 0.04 -13.73 7.61
C ASP A 82 0.58 -12.31 7.75
N ALA A 83 1.28 -11.79 6.75
CA ALA A 83 1.69 -10.39 6.72
C ALA A 83 0.48 -9.43 6.74
N LEU A 84 -0.60 -9.76 6.03
CA LEU A 84 -1.82 -8.95 6.03
C LEU A 84 -2.48 -8.90 7.42
N LYS A 85 -2.43 -10.00 8.19
CA LYS A 85 -2.92 -10.01 9.59
C LYS A 85 -2.07 -9.14 10.52
N LEU A 86 -0.78 -8.97 10.21
CA LEU A 86 0.14 -8.12 10.96
C LEU A 86 0.09 -6.65 10.52
N ALA A 87 -0.55 -6.37 9.39
CA ALA A 87 -0.68 -5.01 8.87
C ALA A 87 -1.42 -4.11 9.86
N PRO A 88 -0.99 -2.87 10.07
CA PRO A 88 -1.73 -1.90 10.84
C PRO A 88 -3.18 -1.79 10.33
N GLN A 89 -4.12 -1.67 11.26
CA GLN A 89 -5.53 -1.42 10.96
C GLN A 89 -5.80 0.07 11.19
N PRO A 90 -5.86 0.89 10.13
CA PRO A 90 -6.17 2.31 10.28
C PRO A 90 -7.56 2.50 10.89
N LEU A 91 -7.70 3.44 11.79
CA LEU A 91 -8.94 3.78 12.47
C LEU A 91 -9.19 5.28 12.41
N PRO A 92 -10.44 5.72 12.27
CA PRO A 92 -11.65 4.91 12.19
C PRO A 92 -11.86 4.28 10.80
N ASP A 93 -12.60 3.18 10.74
CA ASP A 93 -13.12 2.66 9.47
C ASP A 93 -14.14 3.67 8.89
N ILE A 94 -13.95 4.04 7.62
CA ILE A 94 -14.78 5.02 6.95
C ILE A 94 -15.67 4.29 5.93
N PRO A 95 -16.99 4.15 6.21
CA PRO A 95 -17.89 3.48 5.29
C PRO A 95 -17.87 4.08 3.89
N GLY A 96 -17.72 3.21 2.88
CA GLY A 96 -17.72 3.60 1.46
C GLY A 96 -16.36 4.08 0.92
N VAL A 97 -15.32 4.20 1.76
CA VAL A 97 -13.94 4.41 1.30
C VAL A 97 -13.36 3.05 0.85
N PRO A 98 -12.85 2.92 -0.38
CA PRO A 98 -12.46 1.62 -0.93
C PRO A 98 -11.15 1.06 -0.37
N LEU A 99 -10.35 1.88 0.31
CA LEU A 99 -9.09 1.48 0.94
C LEU A 99 -9.09 1.87 2.41
N ALA A 100 -9.18 0.88 3.27
CA ALA A 100 -9.13 1.03 4.73
C ALA A 100 -7.86 0.39 5.33
N GLY A 101 -6.75 0.37 4.59
CA GLY A 101 -5.49 -0.26 4.99
C GLY A 101 -5.13 -1.46 4.12
N GLY A 102 -4.21 -2.29 4.61
CA GLY A 102 -3.73 -3.47 3.89
C GLY A 102 -2.36 -3.26 3.25
N LEU A 103 -2.00 -4.13 2.31
CA LEU A 103 -0.70 -4.15 1.65
C LEU A 103 -0.79 -3.44 0.30
N VAL A 104 -0.07 -2.34 0.13
CA VAL A 104 0.02 -1.57 -1.11
C VAL A 104 1.44 -1.71 -1.67
N GLY A 105 1.57 -2.02 -2.96
CA GLY A 105 2.88 -2.20 -3.57
C GLY A 105 2.81 -2.91 -4.91
N TYR A 106 3.85 -3.67 -5.24
CA TYR A 106 3.92 -4.37 -6.51
C TYR A 106 4.40 -5.81 -6.36
N SER A 107 3.99 -6.64 -7.31
CA SER A 107 4.64 -7.90 -7.66
C SER A 107 5.24 -7.76 -9.05
N SER A 108 6.53 -8.09 -9.19
CA SER A 108 7.16 -8.18 -10.50
C SER A 108 6.66 -9.42 -11.25
N TYR A 109 6.91 -9.47 -12.55
CA TYR A 109 6.58 -10.64 -13.36
C TYR A 109 7.22 -11.94 -12.83
N ASP A 110 8.37 -11.85 -12.17
CA ASP A 110 9.08 -13.02 -11.63
C ASP A 110 8.32 -13.78 -10.54
N VAL A 111 7.30 -13.18 -9.93
CA VAL A 111 6.40 -13.87 -8.99
C VAL A 111 5.66 -15.04 -9.67
N VAL A 112 5.44 -14.98 -10.98
CA VAL A 112 4.82 -16.10 -11.73
C VAL A 112 5.57 -17.42 -11.57
N ARG A 113 6.89 -17.39 -11.28
CA ARG A 113 7.72 -18.59 -11.06
C ARG A 113 7.33 -19.42 -9.84
N PHE A 114 6.58 -18.84 -8.91
CA PHE A 114 6.00 -19.59 -7.79
C PHE A 114 4.77 -20.39 -8.21
N PHE A 115 4.15 -20.05 -9.35
CA PHE A 115 2.93 -20.66 -9.87
C PHE A 115 3.20 -21.56 -11.07
N GLU A 116 4.21 -21.22 -11.89
CA GLU A 116 4.51 -21.90 -13.14
C GLU A 116 6.01 -22.20 -13.29
N ARG A 117 6.34 -23.29 -13.98
CA ARG A 117 7.72 -23.63 -14.32
C ARG A 117 8.15 -22.87 -15.56
N LEU A 118 8.86 -21.76 -15.37
CA LEU A 118 9.38 -20.96 -16.47
C LEU A 118 10.92 -21.00 -16.51
N PRO A 119 11.53 -21.00 -17.71
CA PRO A 119 12.99 -20.94 -17.83
C PRO A 119 13.51 -19.61 -17.30
N THR A 120 14.61 -19.64 -16.55
CA THR A 120 15.28 -18.43 -16.05
C THR A 120 16.18 -17.88 -17.15
N ARG A 121 15.77 -16.74 -17.74
CA ARG A 121 16.56 -16.09 -18.79
C ARG A 121 17.40 -14.92 -18.28
N ILE A 122 16.89 -14.16 -17.32
CA ILE A 122 17.55 -12.96 -16.77
C ILE A 122 17.30 -12.94 -15.27
N GLN A 123 18.35 -12.67 -14.49
CA GLN A 123 18.21 -12.39 -13.07
C GLN A 123 17.99 -10.89 -12.88
N SER A 124 16.85 -10.52 -12.31
CA SER A 124 16.54 -9.14 -11.94
C SER A 124 17.14 -8.81 -10.57
N ASN A 125 17.65 -7.60 -10.41
CA ASN A 125 18.01 -7.05 -9.09
C ASN A 125 16.80 -6.42 -8.39
N THR A 126 15.68 -6.26 -9.10
CA THR A 126 14.43 -5.77 -8.52
C THR A 126 13.80 -6.85 -7.64
N PRO A 127 13.29 -6.51 -6.45
CA PRO A 127 12.54 -7.45 -5.64
C PRO A 127 11.39 -8.10 -6.41
N ALA A 128 11.18 -9.39 -6.19
CA ALA A 128 10.06 -10.11 -6.81
C ALA A 128 8.71 -9.53 -6.35
N LEU A 129 8.62 -9.11 -5.08
CA LEU A 129 7.53 -8.30 -4.59
C LEU A 129 8.01 -7.30 -3.53
N HIS A 130 7.31 -6.19 -3.44
CA HIS A 130 7.52 -5.20 -2.40
C HIS A 130 6.19 -4.54 -2.06
N TYR A 131 5.71 -4.76 -0.84
CA TYR A 131 4.47 -4.22 -0.31
C TYR A 131 4.72 -3.46 0.98
N ILE A 132 3.89 -2.48 1.23
CA ILE A 132 3.90 -1.64 2.42
C ILE A 132 2.48 -1.57 2.97
N ALA A 133 2.33 -1.79 4.27
CA ALA A 133 1.12 -1.44 5.01
C ALA A 133 1.45 -0.22 5.87
N PRO A 134 1.04 0.98 5.49
CA PRO A 134 1.34 2.20 6.23
C PRO A 134 0.62 2.20 7.57
N ARG A 135 1.13 2.95 8.52
CA ARG A 135 0.48 3.13 9.82
C ARG A 135 -0.68 4.13 9.74
N SER A 136 -0.56 5.10 8.85
CA SER A 136 -1.54 6.16 8.67
C SER A 136 -1.87 6.38 7.21
N LEU A 137 -3.12 6.74 6.94
CA LEU A 137 -3.60 7.12 5.63
C LEU A 137 -4.19 8.52 5.67
N LEU A 138 -3.82 9.34 4.71
CA LEU A 138 -4.55 10.56 4.38
C LEU A 138 -5.44 10.26 3.18
N VAL A 139 -6.74 10.46 3.35
CA VAL A 139 -7.76 10.14 2.35
C VAL A 139 -8.38 11.43 1.86
N PHE A 140 -8.26 11.70 0.57
CA PHE A 140 -8.92 12.82 -0.09
C PHE A 140 -10.24 12.35 -0.70
N ASP A 141 -11.35 13.01 -0.37
CA ASP A 141 -12.63 12.88 -1.07
C ASP A 141 -12.79 14.08 -2.00
N HIS A 142 -12.55 13.88 -3.29
CA HIS A 142 -12.63 14.93 -4.29
C HIS A 142 -14.05 15.45 -4.52
N LEU A 143 -15.08 14.64 -4.21
CA LEU A 143 -16.47 15.05 -4.34
C LEU A 143 -16.86 16.05 -3.27
N THR A 144 -16.50 15.80 -2.02
CA THR A 144 -16.83 16.65 -0.87
C THR A 144 -15.75 17.68 -0.56
N ARG A 145 -14.58 17.57 -1.22
CA ARG A 145 -13.37 18.36 -0.95
C ARG A 145 -12.90 18.28 0.50
N GLY A 146 -13.13 17.13 1.11
CA GLY A 146 -12.71 16.84 2.46
C GLY A 146 -11.49 15.92 2.48
N ILE A 147 -10.70 16.03 3.54
CA ILE A 147 -9.57 15.15 3.82
C ILE A 147 -9.80 14.49 5.17
N ALA A 148 -9.61 13.18 5.22
CA ALA A 148 -9.63 12.40 6.46
C ALA A 148 -8.24 11.85 6.76
N LEU A 149 -7.88 11.86 8.04
CA LEU A 149 -6.71 11.17 8.58
C LEU A 149 -7.18 9.91 9.31
N VAL A 150 -6.67 8.75 8.91
CA VAL A 150 -6.91 7.43 9.52
C VAL A 150 -5.61 6.72 9.84
#